data_19a52fe426ae41f4465785c167b7f533
#
_entry.id   19a52fe426ae41f4465785c167b7f533
#
_cell.length_a   1.000
_cell.length_b   1.000
_cell.length_c   1.000
_cell.angle_alpha   90.00
_cell.angle_beta   90.00
_cell.angle_gamma   90.00
#
_symmetry.space_group_name_H-M   'P 1'
#
loop_
_entity.id
_entity.type
_entity.pdbx_description
1 polymer ?
#
loop_
_entity_poly.entity_id
_entity_poly.type
_entity_poly.pdbx_seq_one_letter_code
_entity_poly.pdbx_strand_id
1 'polypeptide(L)'
;MKTFEPLQNLSGGFGGGQGHLSHLAGTYAVILTLAMVGGEKAYELIDRVAMWHWLGQLKQPDGGFRVCGDGEEDVRGAYCALVAITLLDLPWRLPDDSPSRTQGLTDFRDGLGEYLSRCQTYEGGVSAGPSNEAHGAYTFCALACLCILGRPRDTIKTYLDVEALIRWLSARQYAPEGGFAGRTNKVVDGCYSHWIGGCWPLVEAALQGSVESSLSLDEMSTTRLFSSEGLTRYILGCCQAPSGGLRDKPSK
;
A
#
# COMPACT_ATOMS: atom_id res chain seq x y z
N MET A 1 -9.84 23.16 0.51
CA MET A 1 -8.97 23.62 -0.59
C MET A 1 -7.97 24.66 -0.12
N LYS A 2 -8.37 25.80 0.45
CA LYS A 2 -7.44 26.81 1.00
C LYS A 2 -6.39 26.25 1.98
N THR A 3 -6.66 25.10 2.62
CA THR A 3 -5.72 24.41 3.54
C THR A 3 -4.58 23.72 2.80
N PHE A 4 -4.84 23.14 1.62
CA PHE A 4 -3.85 22.35 0.89
C PHE A 4 -3.03 23.17 -0.12
N GLU A 5 -3.61 24.25 -0.66
CA GLU A 5 -2.94 25.10 -1.64
C GLU A 5 -1.54 25.56 -1.20
N PRO A 6 -1.33 26.09 0.05
CA PRO A 6 -0.01 26.51 0.50
C PRO A 6 0.95 25.35 0.84
N LEU A 7 0.48 24.10 0.81
CA LEU A 7 1.30 22.92 1.07
C LEU A 7 1.90 22.31 -0.20
N GLN A 8 1.40 22.72 -1.38
CA GLN A 8 1.94 22.26 -2.66
C GLN A 8 3.24 22.98 -2.96
N ASN A 9 4.30 22.22 -3.24
CA ASN A 9 5.57 22.78 -3.67
C ASN A 9 5.58 23.01 -5.18
N LEU A 10 6.27 24.06 -5.63
CA LEU A 10 6.42 24.38 -7.05
C LEU A 10 7.13 23.27 -7.84
N SER A 11 7.99 22.50 -7.17
CA SER A 11 8.64 21.32 -7.73
C SER A 11 7.76 20.08 -7.79
N GLY A 12 6.51 20.17 -7.32
CA GLY A 12 5.56 19.05 -7.24
C GLY A 12 5.47 18.42 -5.85
N GLY A 13 4.37 17.68 -5.64
CA GLY A 13 4.06 17.05 -4.36
C GLY A 13 3.61 18.02 -3.27
N PHE A 14 3.30 17.51 -2.10
CA PHE A 14 2.81 18.25 -0.94
C PHE A 14 3.70 18.01 0.27
N GLY A 15 4.03 19.08 0.98
CA GLY A 15 4.69 19.02 2.27
C GLY A 15 3.71 18.84 3.43
N GLY A 16 4.22 18.47 4.62
CA GLY A 16 3.42 18.36 5.84
C GLY A 16 3.05 19.72 6.47
N GLY A 17 3.61 20.82 5.97
CA GLY A 17 3.38 22.20 6.36
C GLY A 17 3.91 23.13 5.28
N GLN A 18 3.56 24.42 5.37
CA GLN A 18 4.04 25.43 4.42
C GLN A 18 5.58 25.48 4.45
N GLY A 19 6.22 25.37 3.29
CA GLY A 19 7.68 25.37 3.15
C GLY A 19 8.38 24.06 3.54
N HIS A 20 7.62 23.02 3.93
CA HIS A 20 8.18 21.68 4.13
C HIS A 20 8.41 20.97 2.79
N LEU A 21 9.43 20.11 2.76
CA LEU A 21 9.69 19.25 1.61
C LEU A 21 8.50 18.37 1.28
N SER A 22 8.26 18.14 -0.01
CA SER A 22 7.25 17.20 -0.47
C SER A 22 7.59 15.78 -0.03
N HIS A 23 6.58 15.06 0.46
CA HIS A 23 6.71 13.68 0.92
C HIS A 23 5.56 12.84 0.36
N LEU A 24 5.86 11.63 -0.14
CA LEU A 24 4.87 10.75 -0.79
C LEU A 24 3.67 10.44 0.10
N ALA A 25 3.87 10.15 1.38
CA ALA A 25 2.74 9.85 2.28
C ALA A 25 1.80 11.05 2.47
N GLY A 26 2.34 12.27 2.64
CA GLY A 26 1.54 13.49 2.71
C GLY A 26 0.83 13.79 1.39
N THR A 27 1.55 13.66 0.28
CA THR A 27 1.00 13.83 -1.07
C THR A 27 -0.13 12.84 -1.35
N TYR A 28 0.05 11.56 -1.04
CA TYR A 28 -0.98 10.52 -1.13
C TYR A 28 -2.22 10.89 -0.31
N ALA A 29 -2.06 11.31 0.94
CA ALA A 29 -3.17 11.71 1.81
C ALA A 29 -3.95 12.90 1.25
N VAL A 30 -3.27 13.90 0.70
CA VAL A 30 -3.91 15.06 0.05
C VAL A 30 -4.69 14.63 -1.18
N ILE A 31 -4.10 13.82 -2.08
CA ILE A 31 -4.76 13.32 -3.29
C ILE A 31 -6.04 12.55 -2.93
N LEU A 32 -5.98 11.63 -1.96
CA LEU A 32 -7.15 10.88 -1.50
C LEU A 32 -8.21 11.82 -0.89
N THR A 33 -7.80 12.79 -0.09
CA THR A 33 -8.73 13.76 0.51
C THR A 33 -9.44 14.58 -0.56
N LEU A 34 -8.72 15.06 -1.58
CA LEU A 34 -9.29 15.81 -2.69
C LEU A 34 -10.23 14.96 -3.55
N ALA A 35 -9.88 13.68 -3.77
CA ALA A 35 -10.73 12.73 -4.47
C ALA A 35 -12.04 12.45 -3.71
N MET A 36 -11.98 12.34 -2.36
CA MET A 36 -13.18 12.17 -1.51
C MET A 36 -14.05 13.44 -1.46
N VAL A 37 -13.45 14.61 -1.42
CA VAL A 37 -14.19 15.90 -1.45
C VAL A 37 -14.85 16.09 -2.81
N GLY A 38 -14.16 15.77 -3.89
CA GLY A 38 -14.66 15.84 -5.26
C GLY A 38 -14.85 17.27 -5.79
N GLY A 39 -15.23 17.35 -7.08
CA GLY A 39 -15.53 18.57 -7.79
C GLY A 39 -14.31 19.22 -8.46
N GLU A 40 -14.56 19.98 -9.53
CA GLU A 40 -13.52 20.59 -10.38
C GLU A 40 -12.45 21.34 -9.60
N LYS A 41 -12.86 22.21 -8.67
CA LYS A 41 -11.92 23.00 -7.85
C LYS A 41 -10.98 22.16 -6.98
N ALA A 42 -11.37 20.92 -6.60
CA ALA A 42 -10.51 20.03 -5.88
C ALA A 42 -9.46 19.40 -6.81
N TYR A 43 -9.87 19.05 -8.02
CA TYR A 43 -8.98 18.43 -9.01
C TYR A 43 -8.03 19.43 -9.66
N GLU A 44 -8.48 20.68 -9.90
CA GLU A 44 -7.65 21.77 -10.45
C GLU A 44 -6.57 22.27 -9.48
N LEU A 45 -6.67 21.97 -8.19
CA LEU A 45 -5.68 22.40 -7.20
C LEU A 45 -4.32 21.76 -7.45
N ILE A 46 -4.28 20.54 -8.03
CA ILE A 46 -3.05 19.78 -8.18
C ILE A 46 -2.36 20.15 -9.50
N ASP A 47 -1.14 20.69 -9.42
CA ASP A 47 -0.25 20.80 -10.58
C ASP A 47 0.25 19.40 -10.98
N ARG A 48 -0.44 18.80 -11.97
CA ARG A 48 -0.17 17.45 -12.45
C ARG A 48 1.17 17.32 -13.17
N VAL A 49 1.60 18.39 -13.84
CA VAL A 49 2.89 18.38 -14.55
C VAL A 49 4.05 18.39 -13.56
N ALA A 50 4.03 19.31 -12.61
CA ALA A 50 5.02 19.35 -11.54
C ALA A 50 5.00 18.04 -10.72
N MET A 51 3.82 17.49 -10.44
CA MET A 51 3.67 16.20 -9.75
C MET A 51 4.35 15.06 -10.50
N TRP A 52 4.15 14.96 -11.82
CA TRP A 52 4.75 13.93 -12.67
C TRP A 52 6.28 14.01 -12.68
N HIS A 53 6.85 15.22 -12.83
CA HIS A 53 8.29 15.44 -12.74
C HIS A 53 8.85 15.06 -11.37
N TRP A 54 8.19 15.51 -10.30
CA TRP A 54 8.60 15.19 -8.94
C TRP A 54 8.60 13.68 -8.65
N LEU A 55 7.57 12.97 -9.07
CA LEU A 55 7.51 11.50 -8.94
C LEU A 55 8.65 10.83 -9.74
N GLY A 56 9.00 11.37 -10.90
CA GLY A 56 10.14 10.93 -11.71
C GLY A 56 11.48 11.05 -10.99
N GLN A 57 11.67 12.08 -10.14
CA GLN A 57 12.87 12.25 -9.32
C GLN A 57 12.94 11.21 -8.19
N LEU A 58 11.81 10.66 -7.74
CA LEU A 58 11.78 9.69 -6.65
C LEU A 58 11.96 8.25 -7.11
N LYS A 59 11.77 7.94 -8.39
CA LYS A 59 11.98 6.60 -8.96
C LYS A 59 13.47 6.22 -8.86
N GLN A 60 13.73 5.00 -8.36
CA GLN A 60 15.08 4.47 -8.17
C GLN A 60 15.46 3.46 -9.27
N PRO A 61 16.76 3.33 -9.57
CA PRO A 61 17.24 2.43 -10.62
C PRO A 61 16.95 0.95 -10.38
N ASP A 62 16.81 0.55 -9.12
CA ASP A 62 16.52 -0.84 -8.74
C ASP A 62 15.03 -1.19 -8.80
N GLY A 63 14.18 -0.23 -9.17
CA GLY A 63 12.74 -0.36 -9.34
C GLY A 63 11.89 0.23 -8.21
N GLY A 64 12.48 0.59 -7.07
CA GLY A 64 11.80 1.18 -5.93
C GLY A 64 11.50 2.67 -6.07
N PHE A 65 11.05 3.28 -4.98
CA PHE A 65 10.78 4.71 -4.87
C PHE A 65 11.24 5.24 -3.52
N ARG A 66 11.95 6.37 -3.52
CA ARG A 66 12.15 7.15 -2.31
C ARG A 66 10.86 7.82 -1.87
N VAL A 67 10.69 8.03 -0.57
CA VAL A 67 9.50 8.71 -0.02
C VAL A 67 9.56 10.23 -0.17
N CYS A 68 10.76 10.80 -0.29
CA CYS A 68 11.03 12.21 -0.58
C CYS A 68 12.46 12.34 -1.17
N GLY A 69 12.84 13.55 -1.59
CA GLY A 69 14.24 13.84 -1.99
C GLY A 69 15.18 13.53 -0.81
N ASP A 70 16.24 12.78 -1.08
CA ASP A 70 17.24 12.31 -0.08
C ASP A 70 16.66 11.49 1.09
N GLY A 71 15.39 11.08 0.99
CA GLY A 71 14.73 10.22 1.98
C GLY A 71 14.99 8.73 1.75
N GLU A 72 14.43 7.93 2.66
CA GLU A 72 14.47 6.48 2.55
C GLU A 72 13.71 5.97 1.32
N GLU A 73 14.15 4.83 0.84
CA GLU A 73 13.47 4.04 -0.17
C GLU A 73 12.73 2.90 0.53
N ASP A 74 11.41 2.83 0.31
CA ASP A 74 10.63 1.74 0.84
C ASP A 74 9.35 1.46 0.03
N VAL A 75 8.72 0.32 0.34
CA VAL A 75 7.50 -0.17 -0.34
C VAL A 75 6.31 0.81 -0.19
N ARG A 76 6.24 1.62 0.87
CA ARG A 76 5.21 2.67 1.01
C ARG A 76 5.38 3.76 -0.04
N GLY A 77 6.65 4.12 -0.33
CA GLY A 77 6.99 5.06 -1.39
C GLY A 77 6.42 4.58 -2.73
N ALA A 78 6.68 3.32 -3.08
CA ALA A 78 6.14 2.72 -4.30
C ALA A 78 4.61 2.77 -4.34
N TYR A 79 3.93 2.35 -3.27
CA TYR A 79 2.47 2.36 -3.20
C TYR A 79 1.87 3.76 -3.34
N CYS A 80 2.38 4.73 -2.58
CA CYS A 80 1.90 6.12 -2.66
C CYS A 80 2.13 6.74 -4.04
N ALA A 81 3.28 6.45 -4.68
CA ALA A 81 3.58 6.93 -6.03
C ALA A 81 2.61 6.33 -7.07
N LEU A 82 2.41 5.00 -7.05
CA LEU A 82 1.51 4.35 -8.00
C LEU A 82 0.06 4.81 -7.85
N VAL A 83 -0.42 4.98 -6.62
CA VAL A 83 -1.76 5.54 -6.37
C VAL A 83 -1.88 6.96 -6.92
N ALA A 84 -0.86 7.81 -6.68
CA ALA A 84 -0.85 9.17 -7.23
C ALA A 84 -0.88 9.18 -8.77
N ILE A 85 -0.04 8.35 -9.42
CA ILE A 85 0.00 8.21 -10.88
C ILE A 85 -1.38 7.78 -11.41
N THR A 86 -1.98 6.76 -10.77
CA THR A 86 -3.26 6.20 -11.22
C THR A 86 -4.43 7.16 -11.03
N LEU A 87 -4.57 7.75 -9.84
CA LEU A 87 -5.70 8.65 -9.52
C LEU A 87 -5.64 9.97 -10.27
N LEU A 88 -4.44 10.48 -10.53
CA LEU A 88 -4.24 11.71 -11.29
C LEU A 88 -4.16 11.47 -12.80
N ASP A 89 -4.27 10.22 -13.25
CA ASP A 89 -4.12 9.84 -14.66
C ASP A 89 -2.83 10.44 -15.28
N LEU A 90 -1.71 10.26 -14.58
CA LEU A 90 -0.40 10.73 -15.04
C LEU A 90 0.19 9.74 -16.06
N PRO A 91 1.06 10.22 -16.98
CA PRO A 91 1.77 9.32 -17.88
C PRO A 91 2.60 8.30 -17.12
N TRP A 92 2.53 7.03 -17.50
CA TRP A 92 3.38 5.97 -16.96
C TRP A 92 4.84 6.11 -17.38
N ARG A 93 5.09 6.69 -18.55
CA ARG A 93 6.45 7.01 -19.00
C ARG A 93 7.13 7.93 -18.00
N LEU A 94 8.40 7.65 -17.68
CA LEU A 94 9.24 8.53 -16.87
C LEU A 94 9.49 9.87 -17.59
N PRO A 95 9.46 11.01 -16.87
CA PRO A 95 9.89 12.30 -17.42
C PRO A 95 11.35 12.25 -17.87
N ASP A 96 11.70 13.06 -18.86
CA ASP A 96 13.03 13.02 -19.47
C ASP A 96 14.15 13.46 -18.51
N ASP A 97 13.82 14.22 -17.48
CA ASP A 97 14.71 14.65 -16.39
C ASP A 97 14.82 13.66 -15.23
N SER A 98 14.13 12.51 -15.28
CA SER A 98 14.23 11.47 -14.23
C SER A 98 15.64 10.87 -14.18
N PRO A 99 16.31 10.85 -13.01
CA PRO A 99 17.63 10.24 -12.87
C PRO A 99 17.69 8.76 -13.29
N SER A 100 16.61 8.01 -13.06
CA SER A 100 16.53 6.59 -13.38
C SER A 100 16.54 6.30 -14.89
N ARG A 101 16.24 7.30 -15.73
CA ARG A 101 16.41 7.15 -17.19
C ARG A 101 17.85 6.95 -17.61
N THR A 102 18.79 7.57 -16.92
CA THR A 102 20.24 7.38 -17.19
C THR A 102 20.70 5.96 -16.89
N GLN A 103 19.91 5.22 -16.11
CA GLN A 103 20.13 3.81 -15.76
C GLN A 103 19.31 2.85 -16.63
N GLY A 104 18.66 3.37 -17.67
CA GLY A 104 17.91 2.56 -18.66
C GLY A 104 16.42 2.35 -18.38
N LEU A 105 15.86 2.88 -17.28
CA LEU A 105 14.42 2.83 -17.03
C LEU A 105 13.69 3.84 -17.91
N THR A 106 12.52 3.47 -18.40
CA THR A 106 11.71 4.31 -19.29
C THR A 106 10.32 4.58 -18.73
N ASP A 107 9.88 3.76 -17.78
CA ASP A 107 8.53 3.74 -17.24
C ASP A 107 8.56 3.62 -15.70
N PHE A 108 7.55 4.17 -15.03
CA PHE A 108 7.44 4.07 -13.57
C PHE A 108 7.28 2.62 -13.06
N ARG A 109 6.83 1.71 -13.93
CA ARG A 109 6.64 0.29 -13.61
C ARG A 109 7.94 -0.52 -13.73
N ASP A 110 8.94 -0.01 -14.46
CA ASP A 110 10.19 -0.74 -14.72
C ASP A 110 10.89 -1.14 -13.42
N GLY A 111 11.20 -2.43 -13.27
CA GLY A 111 11.91 -3.02 -12.12
C GLY A 111 11.12 -3.10 -10.81
N LEU A 112 9.87 -2.57 -10.77
CA LEU A 112 9.12 -2.49 -9.52
C LEU A 112 8.69 -3.88 -9.01
N GLY A 113 8.25 -4.78 -9.88
CA GLY A 113 7.88 -6.14 -9.49
C GLY A 113 9.05 -6.88 -8.86
N GLU A 114 10.23 -6.76 -9.46
CA GLU A 114 11.49 -7.34 -8.97
C GLU A 114 11.92 -6.71 -7.63
N TYR A 115 11.75 -5.40 -7.46
CA TYR A 115 12.00 -4.74 -6.18
C TYR A 115 11.09 -5.30 -5.08
N LEU A 116 9.78 -5.41 -5.34
CA LEU A 116 8.81 -5.94 -4.38
C LEU A 116 9.08 -7.43 -4.06
N SER A 117 9.51 -8.21 -5.05
CA SER A 117 9.91 -9.60 -4.86
C SER A 117 11.09 -9.72 -3.88
N ARG A 118 12.09 -8.84 -4.00
CA ARG A 118 13.25 -8.81 -3.08
C ARG A 118 12.87 -8.37 -1.65
N CYS A 119 11.74 -7.68 -1.48
CA CYS A 119 11.24 -7.27 -0.17
C CYS A 119 10.46 -8.39 0.55
N GLN A 120 10.08 -9.47 -0.14
CA GLN A 120 9.47 -10.62 0.53
C GLN A 120 10.50 -11.32 1.41
N THR A 121 10.13 -11.59 2.66
CA THR A 121 11.03 -12.22 3.63
C THR A 121 10.87 -13.74 3.65
N TYR A 122 11.81 -14.44 4.26
CA TYR A 122 11.74 -15.90 4.48
C TYR A 122 10.50 -16.32 5.28
N GLU A 123 9.93 -15.42 6.11
CA GLU A 123 8.67 -15.68 6.83
C GLU A 123 7.44 -15.67 5.90
N GLY A 124 7.54 -15.04 4.73
CA GLY A 124 6.50 -14.96 3.72
C GLY A 124 5.82 -13.59 3.59
N GLY A 125 5.86 -12.74 4.62
CA GLY A 125 5.39 -11.36 4.54
C GLY A 125 6.38 -10.45 3.81
N VAL A 126 5.94 -9.24 3.46
CA VAL A 126 6.78 -8.24 2.79
C VAL A 126 7.26 -7.19 3.79
N SER A 127 8.52 -6.80 3.68
CA SER A 127 9.20 -5.80 4.50
C SER A 127 9.26 -4.43 3.82
N ALA A 128 9.77 -3.42 4.52
CA ALA A 128 9.94 -2.06 4.00
C ALA A 128 10.88 -2.02 2.78
N GLY A 129 11.96 -2.74 2.85
CA GLY A 129 12.99 -2.89 1.81
C GLY A 129 13.69 -4.25 1.98
N PRO A 130 14.54 -4.65 1.03
CA PRO A 130 15.25 -5.93 1.11
C PRO A 130 15.97 -6.12 2.46
N SER A 131 15.92 -7.33 3.00
CA SER A 131 16.56 -7.74 4.27
C SER A 131 15.98 -7.11 5.55
N ASN A 132 14.85 -6.44 5.50
CA ASN A 132 14.15 -5.93 6.67
C ASN A 132 13.11 -6.94 7.21
N GLU A 133 12.47 -6.63 8.36
CA GLU A 133 11.43 -7.46 8.98
C GLU A 133 10.10 -7.35 8.23
N ALA A 134 9.41 -8.48 8.03
CA ALA A 134 8.07 -8.52 7.45
C ALA A 134 7.05 -7.75 8.30
N HIS A 135 6.19 -6.95 7.64
CA HIS A 135 5.23 -6.12 8.31
C HIS A 135 3.93 -5.98 7.51
N GLY A 136 2.78 -6.01 8.20
CA GLY A 136 1.46 -5.98 7.57
C GLY A 136 1.21 -4.80 6.65
N ALA A 137 1.64 -3.60 7.04
CA ALA A 137 1.45 -2.41 6.23
C ALA A 137 2.28 -2.47 4.92
N TYR A 138 3.51 -2.94 4.98
CA TYR A 138 4.34 -3.11 3.77
C TYR A 138 3.83 -4.24 2.88
N THR A 139 3.35 -5.33 3.50
CA THR A 139 2.71 -6.43 2.76
C THR A 139 1.48 -5.95 1.98
N PHE A 140 0.62 -5.15 2.62
CA PHE A 140 -0.53 -4.53 1.94
C PHE A 140 -0.09 -3.62 0.80
N CYS A 141 0.87 -2.72 1.03
CA CYS A 141 1.39 -1.82 0.02
C CYS A 141 1.97 -2.57 -1.19
N ALA A 142 2.73 -3.64 -0.96
CA ALA A 142 3.29 -4.47 -2.02
C ALA A 142 2.20 -5.16 -2.85
N LEU A 143 1.22 -5.79 -2.20
CA LEU A 143 0.10 -6.42 -2.89
C LEU A 143 -0.71 -5.41 -3.70
N ALA A 144 -0.98 -4.23 -3.13
CA ALA A 144 -1.70 -3.17 -3.83
C ALA A 144 -0.91 -2.65 -5.05
N CYS A 145 0.42 -2.48 -4.93
CA CYS A 145 1.28 -2.17 -6.09
C CYS A 145 1.14 -3.21 -7.18
N LEU A 146 1.23 -4.51 -6.85
CA LEU A 146 1.11 -5.58 -7.83
C LEU A 146 -0.26 -5.60 -8.50
N CYS A 147 -1.33 -5.27 -7.76
CA CYS A 147 -2.68 -5.13 -8.33
C CYS A 147 -2.81 -3.92 -9.27
N ILE A 148 -2.06 -2.83 -9.05
CA ILE A 148 -2.01 -1.67 -9.95
C ILE A 148 -1.18 -1.99 -11.19
N LEU A 149 -0.10 -2.76 -11.05
CA LEU A 149 0.77 -3.16 -12.17
C LEU A 149 0.05 -4.06 -13.19
N GLY A 150 -0.94 -4.85 -12.74
CA GLY A 150 -1.66 -5.74 -13.63
C GLY A 150 -2.69 -6.58 -12.90
N ARG A 151 -3.17 -7.65 -13.56
CA ARG A 151 -4.16 -8.53 -12.95
C ARG A 151 -3.54 -9.27 -11.75
N PRO A 152 -4.17 -9.23 -10.55
CA PRO A 152 -3.63 -9.83 -9.33
C PRO A 152 -3.18 -11.29 -9.51
N ARG A 153 -3.94 -12.07 -10.27
CA ARG A 153 -3.63 -13.46 -10.58
C ARG A 153 -2.27 -13.66 -11.25
N ASP A 154 -1.90 -12.72 -12.12
CA ASP A 154 -0.67 -12.82 -12.91
C ASP A 154 0.49 -12.20 -12.12
N THR A 155 0.32 -10.96 -11.67
CA THR A 155 1.40 -10.19 -11.03
C THR A 155 1.79 -10.73 -9.65
N ILE A 156 0.83 -11.03 -8.78
CA ILE A 156 1.14 -11.52 -7.43
C ILE A 156 1.86 -12.88 -7.50
N LYS A 157 1.41 -13.81 -8.36
CA LYS A 157 2.06 -15.12 -8.52
C LYS A 157 3.42 -15.06 -9.22
N THR A 158 3.65 -14.04 -10.04
CA THR A 158 4.94 -13.86 -10.71
C THR A 158 6.01 -13.38 -9.74
N TYR A 159 5.66 -12.48 -8.82
CA TYR A 159 6.64 -11.78 -8.00
C TYR A 159 6.72 -12.25 -6.56
N LEU A 160 5.71 -12.97 -6.03
CA LEU A 160 5.69 -13.42 -4.64
C LEU A 160 5.46 -14.93 -4.52
N ASP A 161 6.09 -15.52 -3.49
CA ASP A 161 5.70 -16.83 -2.98
C ASP A 161 4.37 -16.71 -2.23
N VAL A 162 3.29 -17.07 -2.94
CA VAL A 162 1.92 -16.91 -2.43
C VAL A 162 1.63 -17.87 -1.26
N GLU A 163 2.21 -19.06 -1.26
CA GLU A 163 2.03 -20.01 -0.16
C GLU A 163 2.68 -19.53 1.12
N ALA A 164 3.91 -19.03 1.04
CA ALA A 164 4.59 -18.43 2.18
C ALA A 164 3.84 -17.20 2.69
N LEU A 165 3.33 -16.36 1.78
CA LEU A 165 2.52 -15.18 2.10
C LEU A 165 1.24 -15.56 2.87
N ILE A 166 0.48 -16.55 2.40
CA ILE A 166 -0.74 -17.05 3.06
C ILE A 166 -0.42 -17.57 4.46
N ARG A 167 0.63 -18.38 4.60
CA ARG A 167 1.06 -18.88 5.93
C ARG A 167 1.40 -17.73 6.87
N TRP A 168 2.12 -16.73 6.39
CA TRP A 168 2.49 -15.58 7.21
C TRP A 168 1.27 -14.74 7.61
N LEU A 169 0.37 -14.44 6.68
CA LEU A 169 -0.87 -13.68 6.95
C LEU A 169 -1.78 -14.39 7.96
N SER A 170 -1.97 -15.71 7.80
CA SER A 170 -2.78 -16.52 8.72
C SER A 170 -2.23 -16.53 10.14
N ALA A 171 -0.90 -16.50 10.29
CA ALA A 171 -0.23 -16.46 11.57
C ALA A 171 -0.31 -15.06 12.25
N ARG A 172 -0.91 -14.06 11.61
CA ARG A 172 -1.07 -12.70 12.19
C ARG A 172 -2.29 -12.56 13.08
N GLN A 173 -3.27 -13.46 13.01
CA GLN A 173 -4.41 -13.42 13.92
C GLN A 173 -4.11 -14.18 15.21
N TYR A 174 -4.28 -13.54 16.34
CA TYR A 174 -3.94 -14.11 17.63
C TYR A 174 -5.18 -14.44 18.45
N ALA A 175 -5.15 -15.59 19.11
CA ALA A 175 -6.11 -15.99 20.15
C ALA A 175 -5.52 -15.64 21.54
N PRO A 176 -6.34 -15.23 22.51
CA PRO A 176 -7.80 -15.16 22.49
C PRO A 176 -8.38 -13.85 21.93
N GLU A 177 -7.55 -12.86 21.61
CA GLU A 177 -7.99 -11.51 21.24
C GLU A 177 -8.85 -11.52 19.94
N GLY A 178 -8.46 -12.28 18.94
CA GLY A 178 -9.10 -12.35 17.64
C GLY A 178 -8.66 -11.23 16.67
N GLY A 179 -7.88 -10.26 17.14
CA GLY A 179 -7.30 -9.18 16.33
C GLY A 179 -6.06 -9.64 15.57
N PHE A 180 -5.56 -8.78 14.67
CA PHE A 180 -4.32 -9.00 13.95
C PHE A 180 -3.13 -8.28 14.59
N ALA A 181 -1.98 -8.94 14.62
CA ALA A 181 -0.68 -8.33 14.86
C ALA A 181 0.01 -7.97 13.54
N GLY A 182 0.73 -6.86 13.50
CA GLY A 182 1.41 -6.41 12.27
C GLY A 182 2.71 -7.15 11.96
N ARG A 183 3.31 -7.78 12.96
CA ARG A 183 4.60 -8.51 12.88
C ARG A 183 4.58 -9.73 13.77
N THR A 184 5.51 -10.64 13.53
CA THR A 184 5.73 -11.81 14.40
C THR A 184 6.05 -11.37 15.83
N ASN A 185 5.46 -12.04 16.81
CA ASN A 185 5.67 -11.78 18.26
C ASN A 185 5.34 -10.35 18.72
N LYS A 186 4.43 -9.66 18.04
CA LYS A 186 3.90 -8.35 18.46
C LYS A 186 2.44 -8.47 18.88
N VAL A 187 1.99 -7.54 19.71
CA VAL A 187 0.60 -7.47 20.17
C VAL A 187 -0.34 -7.09 19.03
N VAL A 188 -1.60 -7.52 19.17
CA VAL A 188 -2.68 -7.12 18.25
C VAL A 188 -2.96 -5.62 18.33
N ASP A 189 -3.42 -5.06 17.23
CA ASP A 189 -3.72 -3.64 17.10
C ASP A 189 -4.83 -3.45 16.05
N GLY A 190 -5.79 -2.57 16.34
CA GLY A 190 -6.96 -2.35 15.50
C GLY A 190 -6.64 -1.92 14.07
N CYS A 191 -5.54 -1.18 13.85
CA CYS A 191 -5.16 -0.74 12.51
C CYS A 191 -4.85 -1.90 11.55
N TYR A 192 -4.44 -3.07 12.07
CA TYR A 192 -4.17 -4.23 11.22
C TYR A 192 -5.43 -4.92 10.69
N SER A 193 -6.63 -4.53 11.15
CA SER A 193 -7.87 -4.90 10.47
C SER A 193 -7.88 -4.41 9.01
N HIS A 194 -7.25 -3.26 8.75
CA HIS A 194 -7.01 -2.75 7.41
C HIS A 194 -5.75 -3.39 6.76
N TRP A 195 -4.59 -3.29 7.41
CA TRP A 195 -3.32 -3.67 6.79
C TRP A 195 -3.17 -5.18 6.55
N ILE A 196 -3.58 -6.02 7.49
CA ILE A 196 -3.58 -7.48 7.33
C ILE A 196 -4.92 -7.95 6.73
N GLY A 197 -6.04 -7.45 7.28
CA GLY A 197 -7.36 -7.80 6.76
C GLY A 197 -7.56 -7.44 5.31
N GLY A 198 -7.01 -6.29 4.87
CA GLY A 198 -7.04 -5.83 3.48
C GLY A 198 -6.17 -6.64 2.52
N CYS A 199 -5.18 -7.41 3.01
CA CYS A 199 -4.42 -8.32 2.16
C CYS A 199 -5.26 -9.49 1.63
N TRP A 200 -6.24 -9.97 2.41
CA TRP A 200 -7.00 -11.16 2.06
C TRP A 200 -7.77 -11.04 0.74
N PRO A 201 -8.56 -9.99 0.49
CA PRO A 201 -9.24 -9.85 -0.80
C PRO A 201 -8.28 -9.80 -1.99
N LEU A 202 -7.08 -9.24 -1.81
CA LEU A 202 -6.06 -9.18 -2.88
C LEU A 202 -5.45 -10.56 -3.15
N VAL A 203 -5.20 -11.35 -2.11
CA VAL A 203 -4.75 -12.73 -2.23
C VAL A 203 -5.84 -13.60 -2.84
N GLU A 204 -7.10 -13.46 -2.42
CA GLU A 204 -8.24 -14.16 -3.00
C GLU A 204 -8.37 -13.87 -4.49
N ALA A 205 -8.22 -12.60 -4.92
CA ALA A 205 -8.22 -12.22 -6.33
C ALA A 205 -7.07 -12.87 -7.11
N ALA A 206 -5.91 -13.09 -6.48
CA ALA A 206 -4.80 -13.80 -7.08
C ALA A 206 -5.05 -15.32 -7.22
N LEU A 207 -5.85 -15.89 -6.34
CA LEU A 207 -6.19 -17.33 -6.36
C LEU A 207 -7.37 -17.65 -7.29
N GLN A 208 -8.27 -16.68 -7.57
CA GLN A 208 -9.42 -16.88 -8.46
C GLN A 208 -8.98 -17.36 -9.84
N GLY A 209 -9.61 -18.46 -10.29
CA GLY A 209 -9.29 -19.13 -11.56
C GLY A 209 -8.19 -20.20 -11.46
N SER A 210 -7.67 -20.51 -10.29
CA SER A 210 -6.85 -21.71 -10.03
C SER A 210 -7.73 -22.94 -9.72
N VAL A 211 -8.98 -22.71 -9.37
CA VAL A 211 -10.00 -23.75 -9.19
C VAL A 211 -10.95 -23.62 -10.39
N GLU A 212 -10.90 -24.56 -11.33
CA GLU A 212 -11.94 -24.72 -12.32
C GLU A 212 -13.27 -24.85 -11.57
N SER A 213 -14.19 -23.96 -11.90
CA SER A 213 -15.50 -23.72 -11.33
C SER A 213 -16.35 -25.01 -11.17
N SER A 214 -16.20 -25.68 -10.05
CA SER A 214 -17.17 -26.69 -9.60
C SER A 214 -17.64 -26.49 -8.18
N LEU A 215 -17.09 -25.53 -7.45
CA LEU A 215 -17.55 -25.18 -6.10
C LEU A 215 -18.51 -23.99 -6.17
N SER A 216 -19.69 -24.14 -5.58
CA SER A 216 -20.66 -23.05 -5.43
C SER A 216 -20.06 -21.94 -4.57
N LEU A 217 -20.52 -20.69 -4.74
CA LEU A 217 -20.10 -19.54 -3.92
C LEU A 217 -20.27 -19.79 -2.41
N ASP A 218 -21.20 -20.67 -2.02
CA ASP A 218 -21.43 -21.09 -0.63
C ASP A 218 -20.35 -22.04 -0.11
N GLU A 219 -19.74 -22.87 -0.95
CA GLU A 219 -18.64 -23.76 -0.57
C GLU A 219 -17.30 -23.02 -0.46
N MET A 220 -17.07 -21.96 -1.22
CA MET A 220 -15.92 -21.04 -1.02
C MET A 220 -15.98 -20.25 0.29
N SER A 221 -17.19 -20.08 0.86
CA SER A 221 -17.42 -19.39 2.14
C SER A 221 -16.91 -20.18 3.37
N THR A 222 -16.59 -21.46 3.24
CA THR A 222 -16.24 -22.33 4.38
C THR A 222 -14.75 -22.41 4.69
N THR A 223 -13.87 -22.02 3.79
CA THR A 223 -12.41 -21.98 4.04
C THR A 223 -11.93 -20.55 4.30
N ARG A 224 -12.40 -19.93 5.35
CA ARG A 224 -11.86 -18.63 5.77
C ARG A 224 -10.46 -18.83 6.36
N LEU A 225 -9.47 -18.22 5.74
CA LEU A 225 -8.07 -18.26 6.18
C LEU A 225 -7.82 -17.44 7.45
N PHE A 226 -8.87 -16.81 8.01
CA PHE A 226 -8.88 -16.12 9.30
C PHE A 226 -10.30 -16.08 9.89
N SER A 227 -10.41 -15.87 11.20
CA SER A 227 -11.70 -15.74 11.89
C SER A 227 -12.26 -14.32 11.77
N SER A 228 -13.24 -14.12 10.90
CA SER A 228 -13.92 -12.81 10.77
C SER A 228 -14.73 -12.48 12.04
N GLU A 229 -15.27 -13.48 12.74
CA GLU A 229 -15.96 -13.31 14.02
C GLU A 229 -15.00 -12.80 15.10
N GLY A 230 -13.81 -13.42 15.22
CA GLY A 230 -12.76 -12.97 16.14
C GLY A 230 -12.34 -11.53 15.87
N LEU A 231 -12.11 -11.17 14.60
CA LEU A 231 -11.75 -9.82 14.19
C LEU A 231 -12.86 -8.82 14.52
N THR A 232 -14.13 -9.15 14.19
CA THR A 232 -15.28 -8.30 14.47
C THR A 232 -15.42 -8.05 15.97
N ARG A 233 -15.30 -9.10 16.79
CA ARG A 233 -15.33 -8.99 18.26
C ARG A 233 -14.24 -8.07 18.78
N TYR A 234 -12.99 -8.22 18.28
CA TYR A 234 -11.89 -7.36 18.70
C TYR A 234 -12.12 -5.89 18.31
N ILE A 235 -12.49 -5.61 17.08
CA ILE A 235 -12.69 -4.24 16.61
C ILE A 235 -13.89 -3.58 17.30
N LEU A 236 -15.06 -4.23 17.28
CA LEU A 236 -16.29 -3.62 17.80
C LEU A 236 -16.42 -3.71 19.32
N GLY A 237 -15.88 -4.77 19.94
CA GLY A 237 -15.96 -4.95 21.39
C GLY A 237 -14.80 -4.31 22.15
N CYS A 238 -13.58 -4.27 21.58
CA CYS A 238 -12.40 -3.83 22.31
C CYS A 238 -11.84 -2.48 21.80
N CYS A 239 -11.96 -2.18 20.51
CA CYS A 239 -11.36 -0.97 19.93
C CYS A 239 -12.31 0.22 19.83
N GLN A 240 -13.59 0.08 20.17
CA GLN A 240 -14.53 1.20 20.15
C GLN A 240 -14.24 2.21 21.27
N ALA A 241 -14.18 3.50 20.91
CA ALA A 241 -14.00 4.56 21.88
C ALA A 241 -15.37 4.99 22.46
N PRO A 242 -15.48 5.31 23.77
CA PRO A 242 -16.73 5.77 24.37
C PRO A 242 -17.31 7.04 23.73
N SER A 243 -16.45 7.89 23.18
CA SER A 243 -16.82 9.13 22.48
C SER A 243 -17.15 8.93 20.99
N GLY A 244 -17.17 7.68 20.52
CA GLY A 244 -17.30 7.33 19.09
C GLY A 244 -15.97 7.12 18.38
N GLY A 245 -16.01 6.43 17.26
CA GLY A 245 -14.83 6.02 16.49
C GLY A 245 -14.10 4.82 17.07
N LEU A 246 -12.96 4.49 16.47
CA LEU A 246 -12.12 3.36 16.84
C LEU A 246 -10.74 3.84 17.31
N ARG A 247 -10.12 3.08 18.19
CA ARG A 247 -8.76 3.24 18.68
C ARG A 247 -7.94 1.98 18.41
N ASP A 248 -6.63 2.11 18.45
CA ASP A 248 -5.71 1.01 18.11
C ASP A 248 -5.81 -0.15 19.11
N LYS A 249 -5.97 0.17 20.40
CA LYS A 249 -5.95 -0.80 21.51
C LYS A 249 -6.94 -0.43 22.58
N PRO A 250 -7.46 -1.43 23.36
CA PRO A 250 -8.44 -1.17 24.41
C PRO A 250 -8.01 -0.16 25.48
N SER A 251 -6.72 -0.10 25.76
CA SER A 251 -6.13 0.72 26.83
C SER A 251 -5.61 2.08 26.40
N LYS A 252 -5.86 2.51 25.16
CA LYS A 252 -5.41 3.81 24.65
C LYS A 252 -6.52 4.83 24.56
#